data_ebfce67914e4e3ab9ccaa39027d390c4
#
_entry.id   ebfce67914e4e3ab9ccaa39027d390c4
#
_cell.length_a   1.000
_cell.length_b   1.000
_cell.length_c   1.000
_cell.angle_alpha   90.00
_cell.angle_beta   90.00
_cell.angle_gamma   90.00
#
_symmetry.space_group_name_H-M   'P 1'
#
loop_
_entity.id
_entity.type
_entity.pdbx_description
1 polymer ?
#
loop_
_entity_poly.entity_id
_entity_poly.type
_entity_poly.pdbx_seq_one_letter_code
_entity_poly.pdbx_strand_id
1 'polypeptide(L)'
;RPANREISFESETVSTTDPETKFNLDSSLPIGHWSVDQSAHTGCVAQLWKIVKVDGEQQSRDLFNKSNYQASPKIITIGTKGANKESLAALKAAVASGDENTVRSAASALKTDEQVKKEEDDKKDQEDSEDSEDKKNDSKEDDSQKDDTKKDDSDKKDHASDNKSDNKSDGNNSKSDSEESSN
;
A
#
# COMPACT_ATOMS: atom_id res chain seq x y z
N ARG A 1 -10.75 -31.16 -49.33
CA ARG A 1 -9.85 -30.13 -48.68
C ARG A 1 -8.47 -30.28 -49.29
N PRO A 2 -7.79 -29.17 -49.64
CA PRO A 2 -6.38 -29.26 -50.04
C PRO A 2 -5.57 -29.98 -48.95
N ALA A 3 -4.67 -30.89 -49.35
CA ALA A 3 -3.95 -31.75 -48.43
C ALA A 3 -3.01 -30.95 -47.46
N ASN A 4 -2.56 -29.78 -47.90
CA ASN A 4 -1.56 -28.97 -47.18
C ASN A 4 -2.15 -27.67 -46.60
N ARG A 5 -3.47 -27.64 -46.30
CA ARG A 5 -4.14 -26.48 -45.73
C ARG A 5 -4.09 -26.53 -44.19
N GLU A 6 -3.46 -25.52 -43.59
CA GLU A 6 -3.37 -25.27 -42.17
C GLU A 6 -4.24 -24.05 -41.80
N ILE A 7 -4.99 -24.14 -40.70
CA ILE A 7 -5.74 -23.02 -40.13
C ILE A 7 -5.28 -22.80 -38.72
N SER A 8 -4.83 -21.59 -38.42
CA SER A 8 -4.45 -21.15 -37.09
C SER A 8 -5.25 -19.92 -36.66
N PHE A 9 -5.30 -19.70 -35.36
CA PHE A 9 -5.91 -18.52 -34.78
C PHE A 9 -4.86 -17.76 -33.97
N GLU A 10 -4.82 -16.44 -34.17
CA GLU A 10 -3.93 -15.52 -33.48
C GLU A 10 -4.76 -14.48 -32.72
N SER A 11 -4.52 -14.33 -31.43
CA SER A 11 -5.15 -13.31 -30.60
C SER A 11 -4.25 -12.09 -30.50
N GLU A 12 -4.82 -10.90 -30.69
CA GLU A 12 -4.13 -9.62 -30.63
C GLU A 12 -4.88 -8.70 -29.65
N THR A 13 -4.20 -8.15 -28.63
CA THR A 13 -4.76 -7.10 -27.78
C THR A 13 -4.54 -5.76 -28.45
N VAL A 14 -5.62 -5.09 -28.80
CA VAL A 14 -5.62 -3.80 -29.52
C VAL A 14 -5.42 -2.64 -28.57
N SER A 15 -6.10 -2.68 -27.41
CA SER A 15 -6.00 -1.65 -26.38
C SER A 15 -6.34 -2.21 -25.01
N THR A 16 -5.84 -1.55 -23.97
CA THR A 16 -6.16 -1.79 -22.57
C THR A 16 -6.75 -0.53 -21.94
N THR A 17 -7.61 -0.71 -20.94
CA THR A 17 -8.19 0.37 -20.15
C THR A 17 -7.93 0.07 -18.68
N ASP A 18 -7.22 0.96 -18.00
CA ASP A 18 -6.94 0.81 -16.59
C ASP A 18 -8.21 1.05 -15.76
N PRO A 19 -8.41 0.25 -14.68
CA PRO A 19 -9.55 0.42 -13.80
C PRO A 19 -9.37 1.61 -12.87
N GLU A 20 -10.47 2.28 -12.55
CA GLU A 20 -10.52 3.32 -11.51
C GLU A 20 -10.59 2.71 -10.11
N THR A 21 -10.17 3.45 -9.08
CA THR A 21 -10.44 3.14 -7.68
C THR A 21 -11.57 4.04 -7.17
N LYS A 22 -12.59 3.45 -6.56
CA LYS A 22 -13.73 4.13 -5.95
C LYS A 22 -13.73 3.90 -4.44
N PHE A 23 -14.04 4.95 -3.68
CA PHE A 23 -14.08 4.91 -2.24
C PHE A 23 -15.51 5.19 -1.73
N ASN A 24 -16.02 4.29 -0.89
CA ASN A 24 -17.28 4.44 -0.19
C ASN A 24 -17.00 4.82 1.26
N LEU A 25 -17.60 5.90 1.73
CA LEU A 25 -17.53 6.32 3.14
C LEU A 25 -18.79 5.83 3.86
N ASP A 26 -18.62 4.94 4.84
CA ASP A 26 -19.73 4.35 5.59
C ASP A 26 -19.73 4.82 7.05
N SER A 27 -20.74 5.59 7.42
CA SER A 27 -20.91 6.11 8.77
C SER A 27 -21.47 5.08 9.77
N SER A 28 -21.88 3.91 9.32
CA SER A 28 -22.29 2.80 10.18
C SER A 28 -21.11 1.99 10.70
N LEU A 29 -20.01 1.99 9.97
CA LEU A 29 -18.78 1.25 10.28
C LEU A 29 -17.81 2.09 11.12
N PRO A 30 -17.11 1.48 12.09
CA PRO A 30 -16.20 2.20 12.98
C PRO A 30 -14.99 2.77 12.23
N ILE A 31 -14.40 3.83 12.78
CA ILE A 31 -13.09 4.35 12.35
C ILE A 31 -12.08 3.21 12.37
N GLY A 32 -11.21 3.17 11.34
CA GLY A 32 -10.21 2.12 11.14
C GLY A 32 -10.73 0.93 10.32
N HIS A 33 -12.04 0.87 10.02
CA HIS A 33 -12.55 -0.12 9.08
C HIS A 33 -12.09 0.22 7.66
N TRP A 34 -11.48 -0.77 7.00
CA TRP A 34 -11.04 -0.69 5.61
C TRP A 34 -11.27 -2.04 4.95
N SER A 35 -12.15 -2.11 3.98
CA SER A 35 -12.42 -3.32 3.20
C SER A 35 -12.32 -3.07 1.71
N VAL A 36 -11.85 -4.08 0.98
CA VAL A 36 -11.89 -4.09 -0.48
C VAL A 36 -13.08 -4.95 -0.90
N ASP A 37 -14.15 -4.29 -1.31
CA ASP A 37 -15.41 -4.97 -1.64
C ASP A 37 -15.39 -5.52 -3.06
N GLN A 38 -14.61 -4.89 -3.94
CA GLN A 38 -14.42 -5.33 -5.32
C GLN A 38 -12.97 -5.10 -5.75
N SER A 39 -12.37 -6.14 -6.34
CA SER A 39 -11.05 -6.03 -6.98
C SER A 39 -11.14 -5.36 -8.34
N ALA A 40 -10.08 -4.65 -8.70
CA ALA A 40 -9.94 -4.04 -10.01
C ALA A 40 -9.72 -5.08 -11.11
N HIS A 41 -10.31 -4.86 -12.27
CA HIS A 41 -10.00 -5.62 -13.47
C HIS A 41 -9.76 -4.68 -14.65
N THR A 42 -8.62 -4.84 -15.30
CA THR A 42 -8.27 -4.09 -16.51
C THR A 42 -9.18 -4.50 -17.67
N GLY A 43 -9.74 -3.50 -18.33
CA GLY A 43 -10.48 -3.71 -19.58
C GLY A 43 -9.53 -3.91 -20.75
N CYS A 44 -9.98 -4.64 -21.77
CA CYS A 44 -9.22 -4.74 -23.01
C CYS A 44 -10.11 -4.93 -24.23
N VAL A 45 -9.62 -4.46 -25.37
CA VAL A 45 -10.17 -4.78 -26.69
C VAL A 45 -9.22 -5.78 -27.33
N ALA A 46 -9.76 -6.97 -27.64
CA ALA A 46 -9.01 -8.03 -28.30
C ALA A 46 -9.60 -8.37 -29.66
N GLN A 47 -8.75 -8.73 -30.58
CA GLN A 47 -9.10 -9.23 -31.92
C GLN A 47 -8.58 -10.64 -32.06
N LEU A 48 -9.38 -11.52 -32.67
CA LEU A 48 -9.00 -12.87 -33.01
C LEU A 48 -8.94 -12.95 -34.55
N TRP A 49 -7.75 -13.28 -35.04
CA TRP A 49 -7.49 -13.43 -36.47
C TRP A 49 -7.47 -14.92 -36.82
N LYS A 50 -8.11 -15.24 -37.90
CA LYS A 50 -8.02 -16.55 -38.54
C LYS A 50 -7.01 -16.48 -39.66
N ILE A 51 -5.98 -17.29 -39.59
CA ILE A 51 -4.91 -17.37 -40.57
C ILE A 51 -5.05 -18.68 -41.35
N VAL A 52 -5.06 -18.61 -42.64
CA VAL A 52 -5.09 -19.78 -43.53
C VAL A 52 -3.78 -19.83 -44.30
N LYS A 53 -3.07 -20.96 -44.17
CA LYS A 53 -1.86 -21.26 -44.92
C LYS A 53 -2.13 -22.44 -45.86
N VAL A 54 -1.53 -22.40 -47.05
CA VAL A 54 -1.50 -23.51 -47.99
C VAL A 54 -0.05 -23.69 -48.43
N ASP A 55 0.46 -24.88 -48.33
CA ASP A 55 1.88 -25.22 -48.62
C ASP A 55 2.89 -24.37 -47.86
N GLY A 56 2.50 -23.99 -46.60
CA GLY A 56 3.33 -23.14 -45.75
C GLY A 56 3.20 -21.63 -45.96
N GLU A 57 2.58 -21.20 -47.09
CA GLU A 57 2.37 -19.79 -47.40
C GLU A 57 1.02 -19.27 -46.87
N GLN A 58 1.01 -18.06 -46.27
CA GLN A 58 -0.20 -17.43 -45.77
C GLN A 58 -1.05 -16.95 -46.95
N GLN A 59 -2.25 -17.51 -47.08
CA GLN A 59 -3.22 -17.16 -48.14
C GLN A 59 -4.20 -16.06 -47.66
N SER A 60 -4.62 -16.12 -46.37
CA SER A 60 -5.50 -15.09 -45.85
C SER A 60 -5.24 -14.88 -44.33
N ARG A 61 -5.56 -13.66 -43.87
CA ARG A 61 -5.65 -13.29 -42.44
C ARG A 61 -6.93 -12.49 -42.29
N ASP A 62 -7.94 -13.12 -41.75
CA ASP A 62 -9.28 -12.57 -41.65
C ASP A 62 -9.65 -12.31 -40.18
N LEU A 63 -10.24 -11.14 -39.89
CA LEU A 63 -10.76 -10.88 -38.58
C LEU A 63 -11.92 -11.83 -38.29
N PHE A 64 -11.69 -12.75 -37.33
CA PHE A 64 -12.70 -13.76 -36.98
C PHE A 64 -13.65 -13.26 -35.89
N ASN A 65 -13.10 -12.55 -34.87
CA ASN A 65 -13.88 -11.98 -33.78
C ASN A 65 -13.21 -10.74 -33.20
N LYS A 66 -14.03 -9.85 -32.63
CA LYS A 66 -13.58 -8.70 -31.84
C LYS A 66 -14.34 -8.69 -30.52
N SER A 67 -13.60 -8.73 -29.42
CA SER A 67 -14.13 -8.73 -28.07
C SER A 67 -13.77 -7.44 -27.34
N ASN A 68 -14.72 -6.90 -26.58
CA ASN A 68 -14.50 -5.73 -25.73
C ASN A 68 -14.83 -6.12 -24.28
N TYR A 69 -13.80 -6.18 -23.44
CA TYR A 69 -13.89 -6.42 -22.01
C TYR A 69 -13.79 -5.08 -21.30
N GLN A 70 -14.85 -4.69 -20.62
CA GLN A 70 -14.88 -3.41 -19.89
C GLN A 70 -14.04 -3.51 -18.61
N ALA A 71 -13.33 -2.43 -18.27
CA ALA A 71 -12.67 -2.31 -16.98
C ALA A 71 -13.70 -2.27 -15.87
N SER A 72 -13.40 -2.92 -14.75
CA SER A 72 -14.22 -2.81 -13.54
C SER A 72 -13.40 -2.16 -12.41
N PRO A 73 -13.99 -1.20 -11.66
CA PRO A 73 -13.27 -0.44 -10.66
C PRO A 73 -12.93 -1.29 -9.44
N LYS A 74 -11.86 -0.93 -8.75
CA LYS A 74 -11.63 -1.32 -7.36
C LYS A 74 -12.58 -0.52 -6.48
N ILE A 75 -13.29 -1.18 -5.57
CA ILE A 75 -14.20 -0.53 -4.61
C ILE A 75 -13.67 -0.80 -3.21
N ILE A 76 -13.45 0.28 -2.45
CA ILE A 76 -12.94 0.26 -1.09
C ILE A 76 -13.96 0.94 -0.18
N THR A 77 -14.38 0.27 0.89
CA THR A 77 -15.25 0.85 1.92
C THR A 77 -14.44 1.23 3.16
N ILE A 78 -14.65 2.46 3.64
CA ILE A 78 -13.96 3.09 4.75
C ILE A 78 -14.97 3.46 5.82
N GLY A 79 -14.76 2.98 7.05
CA GLY A 79 -15.60 3.30 8.20
C GLY A 79 -15.33 4.72 8.72
N THR A 80 -16.42 5.47 8.98
CA THR A 80 -16.35 6.87 9.44
C THR A 80 -17.22 7.15 10.66
N LYS A 81 -17.73 6.10 11.35
CA LYS A 81 -18.60 6.23 12.50
C LYS A 81 -17.92 6.97 13.64
N GLY A 82 -18.48 8.12 14.02
CA GLY A 82 -17.95 8.94 15.10
C GLY A 82 -16.74 9.80 14.72
N ALA A 83 -16.36 9.85 13.44
CA ALA A 83 -15.30 10.74 12.97
C ALA A 83 -15.66 12.21 13.20
N ASN A 84 -14.71 13.00 13.69
CA ASN A 84 -14.92 14.43 13.85
C ASN A 84 -15.02 15.12 12.47
N LYS A 85 -15.59 16.32 12.47
CA LYS A 85 -15.89 17.05 11.23
C LYS A 85 -14.62 17.40 10.43
N GLU A 86 -13.54 17.73 11.11
CA GLU A 86 -12.28 18.15 10.47
C GLU A 86 -11.57 16.96 9.80
N SER A 87 -11.35 15.87 10.52
CA SER A 87 -10.71 14.67 9.95
C SER A 87 -11.56 14.03 8.85
N LEU A 88 -12.91 14.10 8.96
CA LEU A 88 -13.81 13.65 7.91
C LEU A 88 -13.72 14.54 6.65
N ALA A 89 -13.53 15.86 6.81
CA ALA A 89 -13.33 16.78 5.68
C ALA A 89 -12.00 16.49 4.98
N ALA A 90 -10.93 16.24 5.74
CA ALA A 90 -9.63 15.84 5.20
C ALA A 90 -9.72 14.51 4.42
N LEU A 91 -10.43 13.51 4.96
CA LEU A 91 -10.66 12.25 4.25
C LEU A 91 -11.44 12.45 2.94
N LYS A 92 -12.47 13.29 2.93
CA LYS A 92 -13.23 13.61 1.71
C LYS A 92 -12.38 14.29 0.66
N ALA A 93 -11.49 15.19 1.06
CA ALA A 93 -10.54 15.83 0.15
C ALA A 93 -9.53 14.81 -0.42
N ALA A 94 -9.04 13.88 0.40
CA ALA A 94 -8.19 12.78 -0.05
C ALA A 94 -8.91 11.87 -1.06
N VAL A 95 -10.18 11.52 -0.81
CA VAL A 95 -11.02 10.73 -1.74
C VAL A 95 -11.17 11.43 -3.09
N ALA A 96 -11.31 12.75 -3.09
CA ALA A 96 -11.41 13.53 -4.34
C ALA A 96 -10.12 13.50 -5.17
N SER A 97 -8.96 13.24 -4.58
CA SER A 97 -7.69 13.06 -5.31
C SER A 97 -7.61 11.73 -6.07
N GLY A 98 -8.38 10.72 -5.66
CA GLY A 98 -8.38 9.38 -6.25
C GLY A 98 -7.14 8.54 -5.93
N ASP A 99 -6.16 9.06 -5.18
CA ASP A 99 -4.95 8.34 -4.80
C ASP A 99 -5.17 7.47 -3.54
N GLU A 100 -5.02 6.16 -3.69
CA GLU A 100 -5.27 5.20 -2.61
C GLU A 100 -4.35 5.42 -1.39
N ASN A 101 -3.10 5.80 -1.60
CA ASN A 101 -2.16 6.03 -0.50
C ASN A 101 -2.55 7.25 0.32
N THR A 102 -2.93 8.33 -0.36
CA THR A 102 -3.43 9.56 0.27
C THR A 102 -4.71 9.28 1.06
N VAL A 103 -5.65 8.53 0.48
CA VAL A 103 -6.90 8.14 1.15
C VAL A 103 -6.62 7.25 2.36
N ARG A 104 -5.71 6.28 2.24
CA ARG A 104 -5.34 5.39 3.35
C ARG A 104 -4.71 6.16 4.51
N SER A 105 -3.82 7.11 4.21
CA SER A 105 -3.22 7.98 5.21
C SER A 105 -4.26 8.83 5.92
N ALA A 106 -5.18 9.45 5.18
CA ALA A 106 -6.28 10.24 5.75
C ALA A 106 -7.26 9.37 6.57
N ALA A 107 -7.54 8.13 6.13
CA ALA A 107 -8.40 7.20 6.88
C ALA A 107 -7.77 6.76 8.20
N SER A 108 -6.44 6.54 8.23
CA SER A 108 -5.71 6.21 9.46
C SER A 108 -5.59 7.39 10.42
N ALA A 109 -5.69 8.62 9.91
CA ALA A 109 -5.66 9.85 10.69
C ALA A 109 -7.04 10.29 11.21
N LEU A 110 -8.12 9.52 10.92
CA LEU A 110 -9.45 9.81 11.44
C LEU A 110 -9.46 9.78 12.99
N LYS A 111 -10.06 10.79 13.59
CA LYS A 111 -10.20 10.95 15.05
C LYS A 111 -11.66 11.20 15.42
N THR A 112 -12.03 10.80 16.63
CA THR A 112 -13.28 11.18 17.24
C THR A 112 -13.15 12.53 17.94
N ASP A 113 -14.29 13.19 18.25
CA ASP A 113 -14.28 14.44 19.03
C ASP A 113 -13.66 14.25 20.42
N GLU A 114 -13.81 13.05 21.03
CA GLU A 114 -13.22 12.73 22.32
C GLU A 114 -11.69 12.62 22.25
N GLN A 115 -11.16 12.02 21.17
CA GLN A 115 -9.72 11.91 20.96
C GLN A 115 -9.06 13.27 20.72
N VAL A 116 -9.73 14.15 19.98
CA VAL A 116 -9.22 15.53 19.75
C VAL A 116 -9.16 16.30 21.05
N LYS A 117 -10.24 16.27 21.87
CA LYS A 117 -10.26 16.96 23.18
C LYS A 117 -9.16 16.45 24.10
N LYS A 118 -8.94 15.15 24.15
CA LYS A 118 -7.89 14.58 24.99
C LYS A 118 -6.49 15.05 24.58
N GLU A 119 -6.21 15.14 23.28
CA GLU A 119 -4.93 15.64 22.77
C GLU A 119 -4.72 17.14 23.06
N GLU A 120 -5.81 17.93 23.09
CA GLU A 120 -5.75 19.35 23.48
C GLU A 120 -5.49 19.52 24.97
N ASP A 121 -6.12 18.70 25.82
CA ASP A 121 -5.91 18.71 27.27
C ASP A 121 -4.48 18.27 27.63
N ASP A 122 -3.98 17.18 27.02
CA ASP A 122 -2.62 16.67 27.24
C ASP A 122 -1.53 17.68 26.81
N LYS A 123 -1.79 18.51 25.79
CA LYS A 123 -0.87 19.58 25.36
C LYS A 123 -0.86 20.74 26.34
N LYS A 124 -2.00 21.09 26.91
CA LYS A 124 -2.11 22.20 27.85
C LYS A 124 -1.36 21.93 29.16
N ASP A 125 -1.38 20.67 29.63
CA ASP A 125 -0.65 20.25 30.82
C ASP A 125 0.89 20.23 30.62
N GLN A 126 1.38 20.16 29.39
CA GLN A 126 2.83 20.24 29.06
C GLN A 126 3.31 21.69 28.98
N GLU A 127 2.51 22.63 28.48
CA GLU A 127 2.89 24.07 28.43
C GLU A 127 2.96 24.70 29.84
N ASP A 128 2.11 24.28 30.78
CA ASP A 128 2.12 24.77 32.16
C ASP A 128 3.31 24.25 33.00
N SER A 129 4.02 23.21 32.56
CA SER A 129 5.18 22.64 33.26
C SER A 129 6.53 23.23 32.88
N GLU A 130 6.64 23.94 31.75
CA GLU A 130 7.92 24.56 31.30
C GLU A 130 8.16 25.97 31.85
N ASP A 131 7.13 26.66 32.42
CA ASP A 131 7.28 28.03 32.94
C ASP A 131 7.67 28.11 34.45
N SER A 132 8.03 27.00 35.10
CA SER A 132 8.34 26.98 36.53
C SER A 132 9.81 26.69 36.91
N GLU A 133 10.74 26.57 35.95
CA GLU A 133 12.15 26.27 36.30
C GLU A 133 13.14 27.44 36.19
N ASP A 134 12.70 28.68 35.93
CA ASP A 134 13.64 29.81 35.77
C ASP A 134 13.59 30.88 36.86
N LYS A 135 13.44 30.46 38.14
CA LYS A 135 13.67 31.38 39.29
C LYS A 135 14.21 30.65 40.50
N LYS A 136 15.48 30.26 40.50
CA LYS A 136 16.34 30.17 41.71
C LYS A 136 17.79 29.78 41.34
N ASN A 137 18.63 30.74 41.09
CA ASN A 137 20.00 30.68 41.61
C ASN A 137 20.65 32.07 41.46
N ASP A 138 20.54 32.86 42.52
CA ASP A 138 21.47 33.94 42.82
C ASP A 138 21.96 33.74 44.24
N SER A 139 23.27 33.86 44.42
CA SER A 139 24.04 33.97 45.66
C SER A 139 24.73 32.68 46.17
N LYS A 140 26.04 32.50 45.95
CA LYS A 140 27.13 32.93 46.81
C LYS A 140 28.46 32.31 46.37
N GLU A 141 29.41 33.22 46.19
CA GLU A 141 30.86 32.99 46.19
C GLU A 141 31.30 32.30 47.50
N ASP A 142 32.25 31.39 47.43
CA ASP A 142 33.51 31.45 48.22
C ASP A 142 34.43 30.23 47.94
N ASP A 143 35.59 30.56 47.46
CA ASP A 143 36.96 30.22 47.75
C ASP A 143 37.34 28.78 48.20
N SER A 144 38.35 28.27 47.55
CA SER A 144 39.52 27.53 48.00
C SER A 144 39.94 26.35 47.14
N GLN A 145 40.92 26.62 46.34
CA GLN A 145 42.26 25.98 46.14
C GLN A 145 42.49 24.49 46.43
N LYS A 146 43.27 23.97 45.41
CA LYS A 146 44.31 22.90 45.51
C LYS A 146 43.79 21.47 45.45
N ASP A 147 44.39 20.54 44.80
CA ASP A 147 45.73 20.31 44.21
C ASP A 147 45.73 18.86 43.65
N ASP A 148 46.50 18.71 42.62
CA ASP A 148 47.32 17.55 42.25
C ASP A 148 46.76 16.15 41.90
N THR A 149 47.21 15.83 40.71
CA THR A 149 47.93 14.62 40.27
C THR A 149 47.20 13.43 39.70
N LYS A 150 47.61 13.28 38.43
CA LYS A 150 48.16 12.05 37.78
C LYS A 150 47.27 10.87 37.44
N LYS A 151 47.36 10.63 36.07
CA LYS A 151 47.74 9.35 35.43
C LYS A 151 46.81 8.15 35.69
N ASP A 152 46.44 7.39 34.75
CA ASP A 152 47.07 6.66 33.68
C ASP A 152 46.04 5.76 32.98
N ASP A 153 46.12 5.75 31.66
CA ASP A 153 46.32 4.60 30.80
C ASP A 153 45.24 3.50 30.64
N SER A 154 45.04 3.20 29.36
CA SER A 154 44.70 1.89 28.75
C SER A 154 43.25 1.41 28.90
N ASP A 155 42.58 0.91 27.93
CA ASP A 155 42.92 0.10 26.78
C ASP A 155 41.67 -0.14 25.90
N LYS A 156 41.93 -0.28 24.64
CA LYS A 156 41.14 -0.87 23.56
C LYS A 156 40.16 -1.97 23.95
N LYS A 157 38.99 -1.95 23.28
CA LYS A 157 38.56 -3.15 22.53
C LYS A 157 37.48 -2.85 21.53
N ASP A 158 37.83 -3.06 20.26
CA ASP A 158 36.98 -3.25 19.11
C ASP A 158 35.97 -4.40 19.32
N HIS A 159 34.74 -4.21 18.91
CA HIS A 159 33.88 -5.32 18.51
C HIS A 159 33.03 -4.93 17.31
N ALA A 160 33.54 -5.30 16.15
CA ALA A 160 32.76 -5.52 14.95
C ALA A 160 31.87 -6.74 15.16
N SER A 161 30.62 -6.63 14.80
CA SER A 161 29.73 -7.77 14.60
C SER A 161 29.05 -7.63 13.25
N ASP A 162 29.63 -8.32 12.29
CA ASP A 162 29.00 -8.77 11.05
C ASP A 162 27.79 -9.64 11.40
N ASN A 163 26.61 -9.29 10.87
CA ASN A 163 25.51 -10.22 10.84
C ASN A 163 24.98 -10.37 9.39
N LYS A 164 25.56 -11.35 8.72
CA LYS A 164 25.19 -11.83 7.42
C LYS A 164 24.07 -12.86 7.59
N SER A 165 22.87 -12.53 7.16
CA SER A 165 21.75 -13.47 7.09
C SER A 165 21.57 -13.93 5.64
N ASP A 166 22.05 -15.10 5.36
CA ASP A 166 21.68 -15.89 4.20
C ASP A 166 20.27 -16.44 4.39
N ASN A 167 19.33 -16.03 3.56
CA ASN A 167 18.01 -16.67 3.50
C ASN A 167 17.89 -17.47 2.21
N LYS A 168 18.05 -18.78 2.39
CA LYS A 168 17.94 -19.81 1.37
C LYS A 168 16.47 -20.22 1.26
N SER A 169 15.87 -19.94 0.13
CA SER A 169 14.50 -20.35 -0.21
C SER A 169 14.53 -21.74 -0.82
N ASP A 170 13.98 -22.69 -0.08
CA ASP A 170 13.73 -24.03 -0.59
C ASP A 170 12.35 -24.07 -1.27
N GLY A 171 12.38 -24.49 -2.53
CA GLY A 171 11.18 -24.76 -3.32
C GLY A 171 10.45 -26.00 -2.82
N ASN A 172 9.15 -25.91 -2.69
CA ASN A 172 8.29 -27.08 -2.53
C ASN A 172 7.36 -27.23 -3.72
N ASN A 173 7.67 -28.27 -4.48
CA ASN A 173 6.92 -28.79 -5.61
C ASN A 173 5.82 -29.70 -5.08
N SER A 174 4.57 -29.30 -5.20
CA SER A 174 3.44 -30.17 -4.93
C SER A 174 2.65 -30.43 -6.20
N LYS A 175 2.88 -31.61 -6.71
CA LYS A 175 2.15 -32.30 -7.76
C LYS A 175 0.87 -32.87 -7.14
N SER A 176 -0.27 -32.48 -7.63
CA SER A 176 -1.53 -33.16 -7.31
C SER A 176 -2.17 -33.69 -8.58
N ASP A 177 -2.10 -35.00 -8.67
CA ASP A 177 -2.90 -35.82 -9.57
C ASP A 177 -4.37 -35.73 -9.14
N SER A 178 -5.25 -35.53 -10.07
CA SER A 178 -6.69 -35.67 -9.87
C SER A 178 -7.23 -36.66 -10.89
N GLU A 179 -7.65 -37.73 -10.35
CA GLU A 179 -8.28 -38.83 -11.05
C GLU A 179 -9.67 -38.48 -11.60
N GLU A 180 -9.89 -38.99 -12.73
CA GLU A 180 -11.12 -39.22 -13.48
C GLU A 180 -12.21 -39.89 -12.63
N SER A 181 -13.44 -39.41 -12.73
CA SER A 181 -14.64 -40.26 -12.49
C SER A 181 -15.78 -39.84 -13.38
N SER A 182 -16.09 -40.76 -14.25
CA SER A 182 -17.27 -40.87 -15.09
C SER A 182 -18.57 -40.95 -14.27
N ASN A 183 -19.62 -40.24 -14.68
CA ASN A 183 -20.95 -40.86 -14.91
C ASN A 183 -21.84 -39.87 -15.65
#